data_77999d3adb8fae66290b2cf9ed9ae70c
#
_entry.id   77999d3adb8fae66290b2cf9ed9ae70c
#
_cell.length_a   1.000
_cell.length_b   1.000
_cell.length_c   1.000
_cell.angle_alpha   90.00
_cell.angle_beta   90.00
_cell.angle_gamma   90.00
#
_symmetry.space_group_name_H-M   'P 1'
#
loop_
_entity.id
_entity.type
_entity.pdbx_description
1 polymer ?
#
loop_
_entity_poly.entity_id
_entity_poly.type
_entity_poly.pdbx_seq_one_letter_code
_entity_poly.pdbx_strand_id
1 'polypeptide(L)'
;MFKIIKKEGSARRGEFKTVHGTIQTPVFMNVGTAAAIKGGLDSFDLKEIGCQVELSNTYHLHLRPGDKVVKSLGGLHKFMNWDRPILTDSGGFQVFSLAKLRKIKEEGVYFSSHIDGRRIFMGPEESMQIQSNLASTIAMAFDECVENPCEKDYAKASSEMTVRWFKRCQAELARLNSLDDTINKNQLLFAINQGATYEDLRIENMKQLAELNADGYAIGGLAVGEPAEVMYRIIEAVEPFAPADKPRYLMGVGTPANIIEGVYRGVDFFDCVMPSRNARHGTLFTSEGIININNAKYETDDTPLDKNCNCHTCRNFSKGYLRHLFKANEILAMRLAVIHNLSFYNKLAEDIRDALDNGYFEEFRRKNIDILSRRI
;
A
#
# COMPACT_ATOMS: atom_id res chain seq x y z
N MET A 1 -9.10 -7.52 -15.33
CA MET A 1 -10.53 -7.14 -15.20
C MET A 1 -10.97 -7.39 -13.76
N PHE A 2 -11.61 -6.40 -13.13
CA PHE A 2 -12.17 -6.51 -11.76
C PHE A 2 -13.60 -7.06 -11.82
N LYS A 3 -13.90 -8.02 -10.95
CA LYS A 3 -15.23 -8.63 -10.85
C LYS A 3 -15.66 -8.63 -9.39
N ILE A 4 -16.78 -7.99 -9.08
CA ILE A 4 -17.41 -8.08 -7.76
C ILE A 4 -18.15 -9.42 -7.69
N ILE A 5 -17.88 -10.19 -6.62
CA ILE A 5 -18.50 -11.49 -6.33
C ILE A 5 -19.68 -11.29 -5.39
N LYS A 6 -19.50 -10.48 -4.32
CA LYS A 6 -20.50 -10.24 -3.30
C LYS A 6 -20.39 -8.82 -2.74
N LYS A 7 -21.49 -8.29 -2.25
CA LYS A 7 -21.58 -7.00 -1.53
C LYS A 7 -22.33 -7.15 -0.22
N GLU A 8 -21.89 -6.35 0.77
CA GLU A 8 -22.62 -6.13 2.01
C GLU A 8 -22.55 -4.62 2.30
N GLY A 9 -23.64 -3.89 2.01
CA GLY A 9 -23.62 -2.43 1.93
C GLY A 9 -22.66 -1.93 0.85
N SER A 10 -21.74 -1.04 1.20
CA SER A 10 -20.66 -0.59 0.31
C SER A 10 -19.47 -1.56 0.27
N ALA A 11 -19.32 -2.45 1.26
CA ALA A 11 -18.24 -3.43 1.29
C ALA A 11 -18.32 -4.41 0.12
N ARG A 12 -17.17 -4.70 -0.50
CA ARG A 12 -17.08 -5.47 -1.75
C ARG A 12 -16.13 -6.65 -1.61
N ARG A 13 -16.60 -7.84 -1.94
CA ARG A 13 -15.79 -9.03 -2.19
C ARG A 13 -15.57 -9.16 -3.67
N GLY A 14 -14.33 -9.15 -4.14
CA GLY A 14 -14.05 -9.18 -5.57
C GLY A 14 -12.81 -9.99 -5.96
N GLU A 15 -12.60 -10.10 -7.26
CA GLU A 15 -11.43 -10.67 -7.92
C GLU A 15 -10.87 -9.70 -8.94
N PHE A 16 -9.56 -9.47 -8.91
CA PHE A 16 -8.87 -8.67 -9.91
C PHE A 16 -7.87 -9.53 -10.68
N LYS A 17 -8.22 -9.84 -11.93
CA LYS A 17 -7.36 -10.64 -12.83
C LYS A 17 -6.28 -9.79 -13.44
N THR A 18 -5.03 -10.22 -13.29
CA THR A 18 -3.82 -9.60 -13.85
C THR A 18 -3.00 -10.62 -14.62
N VAL A 19 -1.94 -10.16 -15.28
CA VAL A 19 -0.99 -11.04 -16.00
C VAL A 19 -0.14 -11.90 -15.06
N HIS A 20 -0.03 -11.52 -13.80
CA HIS A 20 0.73 -12.25 -12.77
C HIS A 20 -0.16 -12.97 -11.75
N GLY A 21 -1.41 -13.24 -12.09
CA GLY A 21 -2.36 -13.96 -11.25
C GLY A 21 -3.58 -13.13 -10.85
N THR A 22 -4.48 -13.77 -10.11
CA THR A 22 -5.73 -13.18 -9.64
C THR A 22 -5.58 -12.72 -8.19
N ILE A 23 -5.91 -11.47 -7.93
CA ILE A 23 -5.93 -10.87 -6.60
C ILE A 23 -7.34 -11.02 -6.02
N GLN A 24 -7.44 -11.62 -4.85
CA GLN A 24 -8.69 -11.70 -4.06
C GLN A 24 -8.82 -10.45 -3.20
N THR A 25 -9.90 -9.70 -3.36
CA THR A 25 -10.13 -8.46 -2.59
C THR A 25 -11.25 -8.63 -1.56
N PRO A 26 -11.18 -7.89 -0.41
CA PRO A 26 -10.16 -6.94 0.00
C PRO A 26 -8.79 -7.56 0.22
N VAL A 27 -7.72 -6.78 -0.02
CA VAL A 27 -6.33 -7.24 0.07
C VAL A 27 -5.44 -6.21 0.76
N PHE A 28 -4.50 -6.71 1.57
CA PHE A 28 -3.39 -5.92 2.09
C PHE A 28 -2.12 -6.20 1.27
N MET A 29 -1.49 -5.15 0.76
CA MET A 29 -0.23 -5.23 0.00
C MET A 29 0.95 -5.05 0.94
N ASN A 30 1.86 -6.02 0.94
CA ASN A 30 3.04 -5.97 1.79
C ASN A 30 4.12 -5.08 1.16
N VAL A 31 4.60 -4.06 1.90
CA VAL A 31 5.50 -3.04 1.37
C VAL A 31 6.95 -3.51 1.42
N GLY A 32 7.51 -3.79 0.25
CA GLY A 32 8.90 -4.12 0.02
C GLY A 32 9.68 -2.98 -0.61
N THR A 33 9.95 -1.93 0.15
CA THR A 33 10.51 -0.63 -0.25
C THR A 33 11.57 -0.69 -1.36
N ALA A 34 12.48 -1.68 -1.32
CA ALA A 34 13.56 -1.83 -2.29
C ALA A 34 13.72 -3.30 -2.71
N ALA A 35 12.63 -3.88 -3.25
CA ALA A 35 12.54 -5.29 -3.66
C ALA A 35 12.80 -6.28 -2.50
N ALA A 36 12.53 -5.86 -1.27
CA ALA A 36 12.61 -6.70 -0.06
C ALA A 36 11.86 -6.03 1.09
N ILE A 37 11.28 -6.82 1.99
CA ILE A 37 10.65 -6.32 3.19
C ILE A 37 11.71 -5.95 4.23
N LYS A 38 11.64 -4.71 4.74
CA LYS A 38 12.50 -4.28 5.86
C LYS A 38 12.23 -5.15 7.10
N GLY A 39 13.27 -5.83 7.56
CA GLY A 39 13.19 -6.85 8.61
C GLY A 39 13.68 -8.22 8.11
N GLY A 40 14.18 -8.28 6.86
CA GLY A 40 14.86 -9.44 6.31
C GLY A 40 13.93 -10.55 5.80
N LEU A 41 12.77 -10.20 5.24
CA LEU A 41 11.90 -11.15 4.57
C LEU A 41 12.15 -11.12 3.06
N ASP A 42 12.28 -12.30 2.49
CA ASP A 42 12.39 -12.53 1.07
C ASP A 42 11.04 -12.94 0.42
N SER A 43 11.07 -13.26 -0.87
CA SER A 43 9.89 -13.68 -1.63
C SER A 43 9.29 -15.01 -1.15
N PHE A 44 10.09 -15.91 -0.58
CA PHE A 44 9.59 -17.19 -0.03
C PHE A 44 8.84 -16.95 1.28
N ASP A 45 9.37 -16.10 2.16
CA ASP A 45 8.67 -15.67 3.36
C ASP A 45 7.33 -15.02 3.01
N LEU A 46 7.31 -14.15 1.98
CA LEU A 46 6.07 -13.50 1.53
C LEU A 46 5.03 -14.51 1.05
N LYS A 47 5.45 -15.57 0.36
CA LYS A 47 4.55 -16.67 -0.05
C LYS A 47 3.99 -17.43 1.16
N GLU A 48 4.84 -17.74 2.14
CA GLU A 48 4.45 -18.46 3.36
C GLU A 48 3.42 -17.69 4.19
N ILE A 49 3.57 -16.37 4.29
CA ILE A 49 2.62 -15.50 5.02
C ILE A 49 1.36 -15.14 4.22
N GLY A 50 1.15 -15.71 3.04
CA GLY A 50 -0.06 -15.49 2.25
C GLY A 50 -0.14 -14.15 1.53
N CYS A 51 0.99 -13.47 1.29
CA CYS A 51 1.04 -12.24 0.50
C CYS A 51 0.54 -12.49 -0.91
N GLN A 52 -0.47 -11.72 -1.36
CA GLN A 52 -0.99 -11.79 -2.72
C GLN A 52 -0.35 -10.75 -3.65
N VAL A 53 -0.05 -9.57 -3.10
CA VAL A 53 0.51 -8.44 -3.84
C VAL A 53 1.63 -7.83 -3.03
N GLU A 54 2.80 -7.70 -3.63
CA GLU A 54 3.92 -6.94 -3.07
C GLU A 54 3.85 -5.51 -3.61
N LEU A 55 4.17 -4.52 -2.76
CA LEU A 55 4.30 -3.13 -3.17
C LEU A 55 5.77 -2.69 -3.11
N SER A 56 6.34 -2.34 -4.26
CA SER A 56 7.70 -1.80 -4.39
C SER A 56 7.70 -0.29 -4.63
N ASN A 57 8.69 0.41 -4.05
CA ASN A 57 8.78 1.86 -4.18
C ASN A 57 9.62 2.28 -5.39
N THR A 58 8.99 2.97 -6.33
CA THR A 58 9.60 3.50 -7.55
C THR A 58 10.79 4.41 -7.28
N TYR A 59 10.63 5.38 -6.39
CA TYR A 59 11.68 6.32 -6.02
C TYR A 59 12.95 5.62 -5.48
N HIS A 60 12.79 4.70 -4.53
CA HIS A 60 13.92 4.01 -3.92
C HIS A 60 14.65 3.13 -4.92
N LEU A 61 13.92 2.41 -5.76
CA LEU A 61 14.50 1.52 -6.78
C LEU A 61 15.15 2.29 -7.94
N HIS A 62 14.61 3.47 -8.31
CA HIS A 62 15.23 4.36 -9.26
C HIS A 62 16.60 4.91 -8.76
N LEU A 63 16.67 5.26 -7.47
CA LEU A 63 17.93 5.72 -6.88
C LEU A 63 18.95 4.59 -6.69
N ARG A 64 18.49 3.40 -6.28
CA ARG A 64 19.35 2.24 -6.01
C ARG A 64 18.57 0.93 -6.13
N PRO A 65 18.96 0.02 -7.02
CA PRO A 65 20.18 0.03 -7.85
C PRO A 65 20.07 0.89 -9.12
N GLY A 66 18.88 1.41 -9.44
CA GLY A 66 18.50 2.05 -10.69
C GLY A 66 17.53 1.16 -11.49
N ASP A 67 16.46 1.76 -12.00
CA ASP A 67 15.43 1.05 -12.76
C ASP A 67 15.98 0.37 -14.03
N LYS A 68 16.97 0.97 -14.69
CA LYS A 68 17.64 0.37 -15.86
C LYS A 68 18.43 -0.90 -15.49
N VAL A 69 19.01 -0.97 -14.29
CA VAL A 69 19.66 -2.19 -13.78
C VAL A 69 18.60 -3.27 -13.55
N VAL A 70 17.47 -2.93 -12.93
CA VAL A 70 16.37 -3.87 -12.72
C VAL A 70 15.81 -4.38 -14.06
N LYS A 71 15.65 -3.48 -15.06
CA LYS A 71 15.24 -3.86 -16.42
C LYS A 71 16.21 -4.87 -17.03
N SER A 72 17.53 -4.62 -16.95
CA SER A 72 18.54 -5.51 -17.52
C SER A 72 18.55 -6.91 -16.88
N LEU A 73 18.04 -7.04 -15.65
CA LEU A 73 17.87 -8.30 -14.92
C LEU A 73 16.47 -8.92 -15.08
N GLY A 74 15.63 -8.38 -15.97
CA GLY A 74 14.35 -8.93 -16.37
C GLY A 74 13.16 -8.43 -15.55
N GLY A 75 13.27 -7.24 -14.93
CA GLY A 75 12.21 -6.62 -14.12
C GLY A 75 12.14 -7.15 -12.69
N LEU A 76 11.29 -6.54 -11.86
CA LEU A 76 11.21 -6.85 -10.43
C LEU A 76 10.86 -8.32 -10.16
N HIS A 77 9.93 -8.90 -10.91
CA HIS A 77 9.52 -10.29 -10.73
C HIS A 77 10.72 -11.25 -10.79
N LYS A 78 11.57 -11.09 -11.81
CA LYS A 78 12.77 -11.90 -11.95
C LYS A 78 13.86 -11.50 -10.95
N PHE A 79 14.02 -10.20 -10.71
CA PHE A 79 15.03 -9.63 -9.82
C PHE A 79 14.88 -10.13 -8.38
N MET A 80 13.66 -10.19 -7.84
CA MET A 80 13.38 -10.64 -6.47
C MET A 80 12.80 -12.07 -6.38
N ASN A 81 12.74 -12.79 -7.49
CA ASN A 81 12.17 -14.14 -7.58
C ASN A 81 10.72 -14.21 -7.04
N TRP A 82 9.87 -13.29 -7.51
CA TRP A 82 8.47 -13.17 -7.13
C TRP A 82 7.56 -13.41 -8.33
N ASP A 83 6.58 -14.30 -8.20
CA ASP A 83 5.70 -14.74 -9.29
C ASP A 83 4.25 -14.23 -9.19
N ARG A 84 3.95 -13.43 -8.15
CA ARG A 84 2.62 -12.84 -7.94
C ARG A 84 2.60 -11.35 -8.30
N PRO A 85 1.42 -10.71 -8.33
CA PRO A 85 1.33 -9.29 -8.66
C PRO A 85 2.25 -8.39 -7.83
N ILE A 86 2.82 -7.37 -8.49
CA ILE A 86 3.56 -6.27 -7.87
C ILE A 86 2.85 -4.98 -8.24
N LEU A 87 2.61 -4.12 -7.25
CA LEU A 87 2.25 -2.72 -7.48
C LEU A 87 3.49 -1.85 -7.24
N THR A 88 3.79 -0.93 -8.15
CA THR A 88 4.76 0.14 -7.90
C THR A 88 4.05 1.45 -7.63
N ASP A 89 4.45 2.15 -6.56
CA ASP A 89 3.99 3.51 -6.30
C ASP A 89 4.48 4.49 -7.38
N SER A 90 3.92 5.71 -7.40
CA SER A 90 4.31 6.74 -8.37
C SER A 90 5.71 7.32 -8.15
N GLY A 91 6.27 7.16 -6.95
CA GLY A 91 7.45 7.87 -6.47
C GLY A 91 7.15 9.29 -5.97
N GLY A 92 5.96 9.84 -6.23
CA GLY A 92 5.56 11.20 -5.87
C GLY A 92 5.63 11.45 -4.36
N PHE A 93 5.01 10.59 -3.54
CA PHE A 93 5.00 10.75 -2.09
C PHE A 93 6.41 10.81 -1.48
N GLN A 94 7.35 10.00 -1.95
CA GLN A 94 8.73 9.99 -1.45
C GLN A 94 9.47 11.28 -1.85
N VAL A 95 9.21 11.80 -3.03
CA VAL A 95 9.70 13.12 -3.45
C VAL A 95 9.15 14.21 -2.52
N PHE A 96 7.88 14.12 -2.10
CA PHE A 96 7.27 15.06 -1.15
C PHE A 96 7.82 14.91 0.27
N SER A 97 7.93 13.69 0.78
CA SER A 97 8.28 13.44 2.19
C SER A 97 9.78 13.51 2.47
N LEU A 98 10.65 13.21 1.51
CA LEU A 98 12.11 13.09 1.71
C LEU A 98 12.90 14.28 1.14
N ALA A 99 12.36 15.02 0.18
CA ALA A 99 13.06 16.12 -0.46
C ALA A 99 12.79 17.45 0.27
N LYS A 100 13.76 17.91 1.07
CA LYS A 100 13.68 19.22 1.77
C LYS A 100 13.61 20.42 0.83
N LEU A 101 14.19 20.31 -0.38
CA LEU A 101 14.18 21.34 -1.43
C LEU A 101 13.58 20.71 -2.68
N ARG A 102 12.31 21.03 -2.93
CA ARG A 102 11.59 20.61 -4.11
C ARG A 102 10.97 21.82 -4.81
N LYS A 103 10.91 21.77 -6.13
CA LYS A 103 10.22 22.76 -6.95
C LYS A 103 9.23 22.03 -7.84
N ILE A 104 7.96 22.25 -7.57
CA ILE A 104 6.84 21.66 -8.31
C ILE A 104 6.49 22.61 -9.44
N LYS A 105 6.28 22.08 -10.62
CA LYS A 105 5.84 22.78 -11.81
C LYS A 105 4.90 21.89 -12.62
N GLU A 106 4.27 22.43 -13.65
CA GLU A 106 3.39 21.67 -14.53
C GLU A 106 4.10 20.51 -15.26
N GLU A 107 5.37 20.69 -15.60
CA GLU A 107 6.16 19.65 -16.24
C GLU A 107 6.49 18.46 -15.31
N GLY A 108 6.62 18.71 -13.98
CA GLY A 108 7.02 17.73 -12.98
C GLY A 108 7.72 18.36 -11.78
N VAL A 109 8.48 17.58 -11.04
CA VAL A 109 9.13 18.00 -9.79
C VAL A 109 10.66 17.91 -9.89
N TYR A 110 11.33 19.01 -9.55
CA TYR A 110 12.78 19.06 -9.36
C TYR A 110 13.11 18.90 -7.89
N PHE A 111 13.99 17.98 -7.56
CA PHE A 111 14.40 17.72 -6.17
C PHE A 111 15.82 17.19 -6.08
N SER A 112 16.34 17.08 -4.86
CA SER A 112 17.66 16.50 -4.61
C SER A 112 17.55 15.13 -3.97
N SER A 113 18.31 14.17 -4.48
CA SER A 113 18.40 12.82 -3.90
C SER A 113 18.87 12.87 -2.44
N HIS A 114 18.18 12.15 -1.57
CA HIS A 114 18.56 12.03 -0.15
C HIS A 114 19.79 11.16 0.09
N ILE A 115 20.27 10.44 -0.96
CA ILE A 115 21.43 9.54 -0.85
C ILE A 115 22.73 10.30 -1.14
N ASP A 116 22.76 11.09 -2.24
CA ASP A 116 23.99 11.69 -2.77
C ASP A 116 23.82 13.19 -3.11
N GLY A 117 22.63 13.76 -2.89
CA GLY A 117 22.36 15.17 -3.12
C GLY A 117 22.24 15.58 -4.60
N ARG A 118 22.39 14.66 -5.56
CA ARG A 118 22.26 14.99 -6.99
C ARG A 118 20.86 15.50 -7.31
N ARG A 119 20.79 16.44 -8.24
CA ARG A 119 19.51 16.97 -8.74
C ARG A 119 18.84 15.96 -9.66
N ILE A 120 17.56 15.73 -9.42
CA ILE A 120 16.71 14.81 -10.16
C ILE A 120 15.46 15.56 -10.60
N PHE A 121 15.02 15.29 -11.83
CA PHE A 121 13.70 15.64 -12.33
C PHE A 121 12.85 14.36 -12.38
N MET A 122 11.59 14.45 -11.97
CA MET A 122 10.61 13.41 -12.10
C MET A 122 9.26 14.03 -12.43
N GLY A 123 8.71 13.65 -13.54
CA GLY A 123 7.37 13.98 -13.97
C GLY A 123 6.57 12.74 -14.34
N PRO A 124 5.39 12.90 -14.91
CA PRO A 124 4.55 11.77 -15.34
C PRO A 124 5.28 10.80 -16.26
N GLU A 125 5.99 11.29 -17.26
CA GLU A 125 6.68 10.45 -18.25
C GLU A 125 7.86 9.71 -17.62
N GLU A 126 8.66 10.37 -16.78
CA GLU A 126 9.79 9.74 -16.08
C GLU A 126 9.29 8.67 -15.10
N SER A 127 8.22 8.95 -14.35
CA SER A 127 7.63 7.98 -13.45
C SER A 127 7.13 6.74 -14.20
N MET A 128 6.42 6.92 -15.31
CA MET A 128 5.98 5.79 -16.14
C MET A 128 7.14 5.01 -16.75
N GLN A 129 8.18 5.70 -17.23
CA GLN A 129 9.37 5.04 -17.77
C GLN A 129 10.08 4.18 -16.70
N ILE A 130 10.20 4.70 -15.47
CA ILE A 130 10.81 3.98 -14.35
C ILE A 130 9.96 2.74 -14.02
N GLN A 131 8.65 2.89 -13.86
CA GLN A 131 7.75 1.79 -13.53
C GLN A 131 7.68 0.74 -14.64
N SER A 132 7.74 1.14 -15.92
CA SER A 132 7.88 0.24 -17.07
C SER A 132 9.19 -0.56 -17.03
N ASN A 133 10.32 0.07 -16.68
CA ASN A 133 11.60 -0.61 -16.50
C ASN A 133 11.57 -1.59 -15.32
N LEU A 134 10.87 -1.25 -14.23
CA LEU A 134 10.62 -2.14 -13.09
C LEU A 134 9.70 -3.32 -13.46
N ALA A 135 8.88 -3.16 -14.50
CA ALA A 135 7.95 -4.17 -15.05
C ALA A 135 6.91 -4.65 -14.03
N SER A 136 6.40 -3.75 -13.17
CA SER A 136 5.36 -4.09 -12.22
C SER A 136 4.06 -4.51 -12.93
N THR A 137 3.18 -5.17 -12.19
CA THR A 137 1.85 -5.56 -12.68
C THR A 137 0.93 -4.34 -12.77
N ILE A 138 1.00 -3.49 -11.73
CA ILE A 138 0.19 -2.27 -11.57
C ILE A 138 1.14 -1.11 -11.31
N ALA A 139 1.05 -0.08 -12.14
CA ALA A 139 1.72 1.20 -11.95
C ALA A 139 0.74 2.22 -11.36
N MET A 140 1.24 3.11 -10.50
CA MET A 140 0.49 4.26 -10.01
C MET A 140 0.80 5.49 -10.84
N ALA A 141 -0.22 6.28 -11.15
CA ALA A 141 -0.03 7.57 -11.81
C ALA A 141 0.79 8.53 -10.95
N PHE A 142 1.59 9.38 -11.58
CA PHE A 142 2.33 10.42 -10.87
C PHE A 142 1.36 11.50 -10.39
N ASP A 143 1.46 11.89 -9.11
CA ASP A 143 0.53 12.79 -8.44
C ASP A 143 1.25 13.75 -7.51
N GLU A 144 0.55 14.78 -7.07
CA GLU A 144 0.98 15.65 -5.98
C GLU A 144 0.18 15.36 -4.71
N CYS A 145 0.87 14.85 -3.68
CA CYS A 145 0.32 14.74 -2.33
C CYS A 145 0.58 16.04 -1.57
N VAL A 146 -0.47 16.81 -1.30
CA VAL A 146 -0.36 18.07 -0.54
C VAL A 146 -0.25 17.81 0.96
N GLU A 147 0.33 18.77 1.69
CA GLU A 147 0.42 18.71 3.16
C GLU A 147 -0.95 18.89 3.81
N ASN A 148 -1.13 18.39 5.01
CA ASN A 148 -2.32 18.63 5.83
C ASN A 148 -1.93 19.38 7.11
N PRO A 149 -2.53 20.56 7.40
CA PRO A 149 -3.56 21.26 6.62
C PRO A 149 -3.00 21.91 5.34
N CYS A 150 -3.87 22.14 4.36
CA CYS A 150 -3.56 22.77 3.09
C CYS A 150 -4.62 23.83 2.75
N GLU A 151 -4.21 24.94 2.19
CA GLU A 151 -5.12 25.98 1.71
C GLU A 151 -5.96 25.45 0.53
N LYS A 152 -7.27 25.79 0.51
CA LYS A 152 -8.23 25.22 -0.45
C LYS A 152 -7.86 25.52 -1.90
N ASP A 153 -7.41 26.75 -2.20
CA ASP A 153 -7.05 27.15 -3.56
C ASP A 153 -5.82 26.38 -4.05
N TYR A 154 -4.85 26.13 -3.17
CA TYR A 154 -3.69 25.30 -3.51
C TYR A 154 -4.11 23.83 -3.72
N ALA A 155 -4.94 23.28 -2.84
CA ALA A 155 -5.45 21.91 -2.97
C ALA A 155 -6.24 21.74 -4.28
N LYS A 156 -7.00 22.75 -4.70
CA LYS A 156 -7.71 22.77 -5.98
C LYS A 156 -6.73 22.73 -7.16
N ALA A 157 -5.78 23.65 -7.21
CA ALA A 157 -4.79 23.73 -8.28
C ALA A 157 -3.98 22.43 -8.41
N SER A 158 -3.58 21.84 -7.27
CA SER A 158 -2.87 20.56 -7.18
C SER A 158 -3.71 19.38 -7.69
N SER A 159 -4.98 19.32 -7.30
CA SER A 159 -5.89 18.25 -7.74
C SER A 159 -6.16 18.32 -9.26
N GLU A 160 -6.32 19.52 -9.82
CA GLU A 160 -6.45 19.75 -11.26
C GLU A 160 -5.17 19.35 -12.02
N MET A 161 -3.99 19.67 -11.48
CA MET A 161 -2.69 19.26 -12.03
C MET A 161 -2.55 17.73 -12.03
N THR A 162 -2.98 17.05 -10.96
CA THR A 162 -2.97 15.58 -10.87
C THR A 162 -3.80 14.95 -12.00
N VAL A 163 -4.94 15.52 -12.37
CA VAL A 163 -5.74 15.03 -13.52
C VAL A 163 -4.96 15.21 -14.84
N ARG A 164 -4.30 16.35 -15.04
CA ARG A 164 -3.47 16.56 -16.25
C ARG A 164 -2.29 15.61 -16.29
N TRP A 165 -1.65 15.37 -15.18
CA TRP A 165 -0.55 14.42 -15.05
C TRP A 165 -1.01 12.98 -15.30
N PHE A 166 -2.22 12.61 -14.85
CA PHE A 166 -2.78 11.30 -15.15
C PHE A 166 -2.93 11.06 -16.67
N LYS A 167 -3.43 12.05 -17.42
CA LYS A 167 -3.52 11.96 -18.90
C LYS A 167 -2.15 11.74 -19.54
N ARG A 168 -1.12 12.42 -19.05
CA ARG A 168 0.27 12.25 -19.51
C ARG A 168 0.79 10.83 -19.17
N CYS A 169 0.53 10.35 -17.96
CA CYS A 169 0.86 8.97 -17.57
C CYS A 169 0.20 7.94 -18.49
N GLN A 170 -1.08 8.10 -18.80
CA GLN A 170 -1.78 7.20 -19.72
C GLN A 170 -1.15 7.18 -21.12
N ALA A 171 -0.87 8.35 -21.68
CA ALA A 171 -0.26 8.47 -23.00
C ALA A 171 1.13 7.84 -23.02
N GLU A 172 1.96 8.10 -22.00
CA GLU A 172 3.30 7.53 -21.93
C GLU A 172 3.28 6.02 -21.69
N LEU A 173 2.40 5.50 -20.82
CA LEU A 173 2.27 4.06 -20.62
C LEU A 173 1.83 3.34 -21.91
N ALA A 174 0.88 3.90 -22.66
CA ALA A 174 0.46 3.35 -23.95
C ALA A 174 1.63 3.30 -24.95
N ARG A 175 2.44 4.37 -25.01
CA ARG A 175 3.65 4.41 -25.83
C ARG A 175 4.66 3.34 -25.38
N LEU A 176 4.94 3.23 -24.08
CA LEU A 176 5.89 2.27 -23.52
C LEU A 176 5.43 0.82 -23.80
N ASN A 177 4.15 0.53 -23.60
CA ASN A 177 3.58 -0.80 -23.84
C ASN A 177 3.64 -1.23 -25.32
N SER A 178 3.81 -0.28 -26.25
CA SER A 178 3.98 -0.58 -27.69
C SER A 178 5.42 -0.91 -28.10
N LEU A 179 6.42 -0.65 -27.24
CA LEU A 179 7.83 -0.88 -27.56
C LEU A 179 8.18 -2.36 -27.47
N ASP A 180 9.11 -2.80 -28.34
CA ASP A 180 9.52 -4.21 -28.40
C ASP A 180 10.30 -4.67 -27.17
N ASP A 181 11.06 -3.76 -26.55
CA ASP A 181 11.91 -4.04 -25.38
C ASP A 181 11.20 -3.86 -24.04
N THR A 182 9.90 -3.58 -24.04
CA THR A 182 9.08 -3.52 -22.81
C THR A 182 8.83 -4.91 -22.26
N ILE A 183 9.21 -5.14 -21.00
CA ILE A 183 9.11 -6.45 -20.34
C ILE A 183 7.65 -6.81 -20.10
N ASN A 184 6.87 -5.90 -19.49
CA ASN A 184 5.43 -6.10 -19.24
C ASN A 184 4.60 -5.15 -20.11
N LYS A 185 4.16 -5.62 -21.27
CA LYS A 185 3.32 -4.85 -22.21
C LYS A 185 1.85 -4.71 -21.76
N ASN A 186 1.48 -5.37 -20.66
CA ASN A 186 0.12 -5.35 -20.10
C ASN A 186 0.13 -4.71 -18.69
N GLN A 187 1.04 -3.78 -18.44
CA GLN A 187 1.08 -3.05 -17.17
C GLN A 187 -0.18 -2.20 -17.02
N LEU A 188 -0.86 -2.34 -15.88
CA LEU A 188 -2.08 -1.61 -15.54
C LEU A 188 -1.74 -0.27 -14.90
N LEU A 189 -2.63 0.73 -15.03
CA LEU A 189 -2.45 2.07 -14.47
C LEU A 189 -3.60 2.45 -13.54
N PHE A 190 -3.29 2.73 -12.29
CA PHE A 190 -4.24 3.27 -11.33
C PHE A 190 -4.13 4.79 -11.24
N ALA A 191 -5.29 5.47 -11.31
CA ALA A 191 -5.41 6.90 -11.05
C ALA A 191 -5.39 7.18 -9.54
N ILE A 192 -4.98 8.40 -9.14
CA ILE A 192 -4.96 8.82 -7.74
C ILE A 192 -5.86 10.02 -7.54
N ASN A 193 -6.91 9.85 -6.75
CA ASN A 193 -7.79 10.92 -6.31
C ASN A 193 -7.09 11.79 -5.27
N GLN A 194 -7.05 13.10 -5.51
CA GLN A 194 -6.48 14.12 -4.64
C GLN A 194 -7.51 15.23 -4.34
N GLY A 195 -7.20 16.16 -3.41
CA GLY A 195 -8.08 17.26 -3.00
C GLY A 195 -8.03 17.56 -1.50
N ALA A 196 -6.92 17.16 -0.82
CA ALA A 196 -6.74 17.30 0.63
C ALA A 196 -7.95 16.73 1.42
N THR A 197 -8.48 17.46 2.38
CA THR A 197 -9.67 17.09 3.17
C THR A 197 -10.94 17.83 2.74
N TYR A 198 -10.97 18.38 1.50
CA TYR A 198 -12.12 19.09 0.94
C TYR A 198 -12.97 18.16 0.09
N GLU A 199 -14.17 17.85 0.56
CA GLU A 199 -15.10 16.91 -0.10
C GLU A 199 -15.43 17.32 -1.54
N ASP A 200 -15.75 18.60 -1.75
CA ASP A 200 -16.09 19.13 -3.07
C ASP A 200 -14.97 18.96 -4.09
N LEU A 201 -13.71 19.21 -3.70
CA LEU A 201 -12.53 18.98 -4.54
C LEU A 201 -12.30 17.50 -4.83
N ARG A 202 -12.47 16.64 -3.82
CA ARG A 202 -12.34 15.19 -3.95
C ARG A 202 -13.37 14.60 -4.91
N ILE A 203 -14.62 15.02 -4.77
CA ILE A 203 -15.73 14.60 -5.65
C ILE A 203 -15.46 15.02 -7.10
N GLU A 204 -15.12 16.29 -7.31
CA GLU A 204 -14.84 16.81 -8.64
C GLU A 204 -13.64 16.10 -9.30
N ASN A 205 -12.55 15.93 -8.55
CA ASN A 205 -11.38 15.20 -9.03
C ASN A 205 -11.70 13.74 -9.38
N MET A 206 -12.49 13.03 -8.54
CA MET A 206 -12.89 11.65 -8.82
C MET A 206 -13.73 11.55 -10.10
N LYS A 207 -14.67 12.48 -10.32
CA LYS A 207 -15.48 12.53 -11.55
C LYS A 207 -14.59 12.69 -12.79
N GLN A 208 -13.66 13.63 -12.75
CA GLN A 208 -12.73 13.87 -13.87
C GLN A 208 -11.84 12.66 -14.15
N LEU A 209 -11.34 11.98 -13.10
CA LEU A 209 -10.56 10.75 -13.26
C LEU A 209 -11.40 9.59 -13.80
N ALA A 210 -12.66 9.45 -13.37
CA ALA A 210 -13.57 8.41 -13.84
C ALA A 210 -13.83 8.48 -15.35
N GLU A 211 -13.92 9.72 -15.91
CA GLU A 211 -14.06 9.94 -17.36
C GLU A 211 -12.85 9.44 -18.16
N LEU A 212 -11.67 9.34 -17.52
CA LEU A 212 -10.43 8.90 -18.15
C LEU A 212 -10.23 7.38 -18.13
N ASN A 213 -11.17 6.62 -17.55
CA ASN A 213 -11.22 5.16 -17.57
C ASN A 213 -9.91 4.46 -17.18
N ALA A 214 -9.41 4.73 -15.96
CA ALA A 214 -8.27 4.03 -15.38
C ALA A 214 -8.57 2.54 -15.13
N ASP A 215 -7.52 1.72 -14.93
CA ASP A 215 -7.67 0.32 -14.55
C ASP A 215 -8.08 0.14 -13.07
N GLY A 216 -7.85 1.16 -12.25
CA GLY A 216 -8.27 1.27 -10.86
C GLY A 216 -8.14 2.69 -10.33
N TYR A 217 -8.72 2.95 -9.16
CA TYR A 217 -8.78 4.28 -8.57
C TYR A 217 -8.27 4.24 -7.13
N ALA A 218 -7.22 4.99 -6.87
CA ALA A 218 -6.69 5.16 -5.51
C ALA A 218 -7.21 6.46 -4.88
N ILE A 219 -7.31 6.46 -3.56
CA ILE A 219 -7.56 7.64 -2.73
C ILE A 219 -6.23 7.94 -2.03
N GLY A 220 -5.53 8.96 -2.50
CA GLY A 220 -4.24 9.40 -1.95
C GLY A 220 -4.37 10.61 -1.03
N GLY A 221 -3.26 11.00 -0.40
CA GLY A 221 -3.19 12.22 0.42
C GLY A 221 -4.07 12.20 1.67
N LEU A 222 -4.37 11.02 2.21
CA LEU A 222 -5.00 10.80 3.51
C LEU A 222 -4.03 10.04 4.43
N ALA A 223 -4.36 9.93 5.72
CA ALA A 223 -3.48 9.41 6.78
C ALA A 223 -2.14 10.19 6.89
N VAL A 224 -2.20 11.49 6.63
CA VAL A 224 -1.06 12.43 6.70
C VAL A 224 -1.18 13.43 7.86
N GLY A 225 -2.01 13.12 8.86
CA GLY A 225 -2.16 13.92 10.09
C GLY A 225 -3.60 14.29 10.45
N GLU A 226 -4.58 14.03 9.58
CA GLU A 226 -6.00 14.21 9.88
C GLU A 226 -6.52 13.11 10.81
N PRO A 227 -7.58 13.38 11.59
CA PRO A 227 -8.32 12.35 12.33
C PRO A 227 -8.92 11.28 11.41
N ALA A 228 -9.06 10.04 11.92
CA ALA A 228 -9.61 8.93 11.13
C ALA A 228 -11.03 9.21 10.60
N GLU A 229 -11.84 9.92 11.38
CA GLU A 229 -13.21 10.30 11.01
C GLU A 229 -13.24 11.21 9.77
N VAL A 230 -12.24 12.09 9.63
CA VAL A 230 -12.08 12.94 8.43
C VAL A 230 -11.75 12.08 7.21
N MET A 231 -10.82 11.13 7.36
CA MET A 231 -10.49 10.16 6.32
C MET A 231 -11.74 9.36 5.89
N TYR A 232 -12.51 8.85 6.84
CA TYR A 232 -13.72 8.06 6.56
C TYR A 232 -14.76 8.87 5.82
N ARG A 233 -14.99 10.12 6.22
CA ARG A 233 -15.91 11.04 5.54
C ARG A 233 -15.50 11.29 4.09
N ILE A 234 -14.21 11.48 3.82
CA ILE A 234 -13.71 11.65 2.45
C ILE A 234 -13.93 10.38 1.61
N ILE A 235 -13.69 9.20 2.16
CA ILE A 235 -13.95 7.93 1.44
C ILE A 235 -15.44 7.82 1.09
N GLU A 236 -16.33 8.11 2.04
CA GLU A 236 -17.79 8.12 1.83
C GLU A 236 -18.23 9.14 0.77
N ALA A 237 -17.60 10.32 0.75
CA ALA A 237 -17.90 11.37 -0.21
C ALA A 237 -17.52 10.98 -1.65
N VAL A 238 -16.39 10.27 -1.86
CA VAL A 238 -15.92 9.91 -3.21
C VAL A 238 -16.45 8.57 -3.71
N GLU A 239 -16.86 7.68 -2.81
CA GLU A 239 -17.32 6.32 -3.13
C GLU A 239 -18.40 6.27 -4.23
N PRO A 240 -19.46 7.12 -4.20
CA PRO A 240 -20.51 7.09 -5.21
C PRO A 240 -20.05 7.48 -6.63
N PHE A 241 -18.92 8.18 -6.74
CA PHE A 241 -18.38 8.68 -8.02
C PHE A 241 -17.24 7.81 -8.56
N ALA A 242 -16.69 6.90 -7.74
CA ALA A 242 -15.70 5.94 -8.18
C ALA A 242 -16.37 4.82 -9.00
N PRO A 243 -15.86 4.47 -10.21
CA PRO A 243 -16.43 3.42 -11.03
C PRO A 243 -16.61 2.10 -10.27
N ALA A 244 -17.82 1.53 -10.37
CA ALA A 244 -18.18 0.36 -9.59
C ALA A 244 -17.48 -0.93 -10.05
N ASP A 245 -17.13 -1.00 -11.33
CA ASP A 245 -16.46 -2.13 -11.99
C ASP A 245 -14.93 -2.07 -11.93
N LYS A 246 -14.37 -1.14 -11.14
CA LYS A 246 -12.94 -0.95 -10.98
C LYS A 246 -12.54 -1.12 -9.51
N PRO A 247 -11.30 -1.59 -9.23
CA PRO A 247 -10.79 -1.67 -7.87
C PRO A 247 -10.53 -0.29 -7.27
N ARG A 248 -10.70 -0.18 -5.95
CA ARG A 248 -10.47 1.04 -5.15
C ARG A 248 -9.38 0.81 -4.14
N TYR A 249 -8.41 1.70 -4.10
CA TYR A 249 -7.23 1.57 -3.26
C TYR A 249 -7.08 2.76 -2.32
N LEU A 250 -7.04 2.52 -1.00
CA LEU A 250 -6.73 3.54 0.01
C LEU A 250 -5.25 3.48 0.35
N MET A 251 -4.51 4.50 -0.07
CA MET A 251 -3.05 4.52 0.00
C MET A 251 -2.53 4.80 1.41
N GLY A 252 -1.52 4.03 1.84
CA GLY A 252 -0.79 4.26 3.08
C GLY A 252 -1.56 3.93 4.37
N VAL A 253 -2.70 3.27 4.28
CA VAL A 253 -3.60 2.97 5.42
C VAL A 253 -3.62 1.47 5.71
N GLY A 254 -3.50 1.02 6.91
CA GLY A 254 -3.25 1.70 8.17
C GLY A 254 -3.36 0.71 9.32
N THR A 255 -4.02 1.10 10.40
CA THR A 255 -4.29 0.18 11.52
C THR A 255 -5.29 -0.92 11.13
N PRO A 256 -5.35 -2.05 11.86
CA PRO A 256 -6.36 -3.08 11.59
C PRO A 256 -7.80 -2.52 11.55
N ALA A 257 -8.15 -1.61 12.48
CA ALA A 257 -9.45 -0.96 12.49
C ALA A 257 -9.68 -0.08 11.26
N ASN A 258 -8.66 0.68 10.80
CA ASN A 258 -8.80 1.49 9.58
C ASN A 258 -9.03 0.63 8.34
N ILE A 259 -8.42 -0.57 8.27
CA ILE A 259 -8.65 -1.51 7.16
C ILE A 259 -10.10 -1.99 7.18
N ILE A 260 -10.62 -2.44 8.33
CA ILE A 260 -12.00 -2.90 8.48
C ILE A 260 -12.97 -1.77 8.11
N GLU A 261 -12.76 -0.55 8.62
CA GLU A 261 -13.57 0.63 8.32
C GLU A 261 -13.47 1.08 6.87
N GLY A 262 -12.30 0.94 6.24
CA GLY A 262 -12.10 1.21 4.82
C GLY A 262 -12.88 0.21 3.95
N VAL A 263 -12.83 -1.08 4.27
CA VAL A 263 -13.63 -2.11 3.58
C VAL A 263 -15.12 -1.84 3.72
N TYR A 264 -15.61 -1.48 4.91
CA TYR A 264 -16.99 -1.10 5.16
C TYR A 264 -17.46 0.02 4.20
N ARG A 265 -16.53 0.92 3.81
CA ARG A 265 -16.75 2.04 2.88
C ARG A 265 -16.42 1.74 1.42
N GLY A 266 -16.19 0.48 1.08
CA GLY A 266 -16.02 0.04 -0.31
C GLY A 266 -14.61 0.08 -0.85
N VAL A 267 -13.59 0.11 0.00
CA VAL A 267 -12.17 0.00 -0.39
C VAL A 267 -11.77 -1.46 -0.56
N ASP A 268 -10.99 -1.76 -1.60
CA ASP A 268 -10.55 -3.12 -1.97
C ASP A 268 -9.06 -3.38 -1.68
N PHE A 269 -8.20 -2.36 -1.81
CA PHE A 269 -6.75 -2.46 -1.69
C PHE A 269 -6.23 -1.55 -0.59
N PHE A 270 -5.27 -2.06 0.18
CA PHE A 270 -4.60 -1.34 1.26
C PHE A 270 -3.11 -1.63 1.24
N ASP A 271 -2.31 -0.66 1.65
CA ASP A 271 -0.90 -0.82 2.00
C ASP A 271 -0.56 0.01 3.22
N CYS A 272 0.44 -0.40 3.96
CA CYS A 272 1.07 0.43 4.98
C CYS A 272 2.44 -0.11 5.38
N VAL A 273 3.41 0.77 5.57
CA VAL A 273 4.72 0.39 6.14
C VAL A 273 4.66 0.14 7.64
N MET A 274 3.57 0.58 8.31
CA MET A 274 3.42 0.53 9.77
C MET A 274 3.57 -0.88 10.34
N PRO A 275 2.98 -1.96 9.79
CA PRO A 275 3.11 -3.30 10.36
C PRO A 275 4.56 -3.74 10.47
N SER A 276 5.35 -3.62 9.40
CA SER A 276 6.77 -3.99 9.41
C SER A 276 7.62 -3.00 10.21
N ARG A 277 7.31 -1.69 10.18
CA ARG A 277 7.99 -0.68 10.99
C ARG A 277 7.77 -0.90 12.48
N ASN A 278 6.53 -1.07 12.90
CA ASN A 278 6.16 -1.31 14.30
C ASN A 278 6.77 -2.61 14.83
N ALA A 279 6.74 -3.68 14.03
CA ALA A 279 7.36 -4.95 14.36
C ALA A 279 8.84 -4.80 14.72
N ARG A 280 9.60 -4.08 13.89
CA ARG A 280 11.03 -3.82 14.13
C ARG A 280 11.33 -3.06 15.43
N HIS A 281 10.33 -2.42 16.00
CA HIS A 281 10.40 -1.72 17.30
C HIS A 281 9.67 -2.46 18.42
N GLY A 282 9.25 -3.72 18.19
CA GLY A 282 8.64 -4.56 19.20
C GLY A 282 7.16 -4.31 19.46
N THR A 283 6.46 -3.53 18.63
CA THR A 283 5.01 -3.38 18.67
C THR A 283 4.37 -4.39 17.74
N LEU A 284 3.55 -5.30 18.29
CA LEU A 284 3.01 -6.46 17.60
C LEU A 284 1.47 -6.46 17.67
N PHE A 285 0.84 -6.87 16.57
CA PHE A 285 -0.61 -6.98 16.45
C PHE A 285 -1.04 -8.41 16.73
N THR A 286 -2.03 -8.59 17.60
CA THR A 286 -2.58 -9.91 17.93
C THR A 286 -4.09 -9.91 17.82
N SER A 287 -4.72 -11.07 17.81
CA SER A 287 -6.17 -11.23 17.83
C SER A 287 -6.84 -10.67 19.10
N GLU A 288 -6.06 -10.41 20.15
CA GLU A 288 -6.54 -9.85 21.42
C GLU A 288 -6.23 -8.36 21.59
N GLY A 289 -5.40 -7.77 20.71
CA GLY A 289 -4.99 -6.37 20.77
C GLY A 289 -3.51 -6.17 20.45
N ILE A 290 -3.00 -4.98 20.74
CA ILE A 290 -1.63 -4.55 20.41
C ILE A 290 -0.74 -4.74 21.65
N ILE A 291 0.36 -5.47 21.50
CA ILE A 291 1.36 -5.69 22.54
C ILE A 291 2.67 -4.97 22.23
N ASN A 292 3.41 -4.60 23.28
CA ASN A 292 4.82 -4.24 23.16
C ASN A 292 5.66 -5.32 23.81
N ILE A 293 6.37 -6.10 23.00
CA ILE A 293 7.15 -7.26 23.44
C ILE A 293 8.29 -6.89 24.41
N ASN A 294 8.71 -5.61 24.43
CA ASN A 294 9.74 -5.13 25.33
C ASN A 294 9.28 -5.03 26.82
N ASN A 295 7.97 -5.15 27.08
CA ASN A 295 7.42 -5.07 28.43
C ASN A 295 7.96 -6.20 29.34
N ALA A 296 8.23 -5.87 30.61
CA ALA A 296 8.79 -6.83 31.57
C ALA A 296 7.91 -8.06 31.82
N LYS A 297 6.59 -7.91 31.70
CA LYS A 297 5.63 -9.01 31.90
C LYS A 297 5.84 -10.20 30.98
N TYR A 298 6.54 -10.02 29.83
CA TYR A 298 6.83 -11.10 28.88
C TYR A 298 8.16 -11.82 29.11
N GLU A 299 8.90 -11.49 30.18
CA GLU A 299 10.24 -12.01 30.44
C GLU A 299 10.24 -13.55 30.62
N THR A 300 9.25 -14.06 31.31
CA THR A 300 9.06 -15.50 31.59
C THR A 300 7.84 -16.08 30.88
N ASP A 301 7.26 -15.36 29.90
CA ASP A 301 6.07 -15.82 29.18
C ASP A 301 6.48 -16.84 28.11
N ASP A 302 6.19 -18.10 28.33
CA ASP A 302 6.47 -19.22 27.43
C ASP A 302 5.41 -19.42 26.33
N THR A 303 4.36 -18.60 26.30
CA THR A 303 3.29 -18.69 25.30
C THR A 303 3.65 -17.99 24.00
N PRO A 304 3.02 -18.38 22.85
CA PRO A 304 3.21 -17.68 21.58
C PRO A 304 2.71 -16.24 21.62
N LEU A 305 3.14 -15.42 20.65
CA LEU A 305 2.66 -14.04 20.51
C LEU A 305 1.14 -13.95 20.45
N ASP A 306 0.53 -14.82 19.67
CA ASP A 306 -0.90 -14.93 19.48
C ASP A 306 -1.28 -16.41 19.37
N LYS A 307 -2.16 -16.89 20.24
CA LYS A 307 -2.62 -18.28 20.27
C LYS A 307 -3.45 -18.67 19.05
N ASN A 308 -4.05 -17.69 18.40
CA ASN A 308 -4.88 -17.87 17.20
C ASN A 308 -4.08 -17.71 15.91
N CYS A 309 -2.78 -17.41 16.00
CA CYS A 309 -1.91 -17.21 14.85
C CYS A 309 -1.07 -18.45 14.54
N ASN A 310 -1.08 -18.87 13.28
CA ASN A 310 -0.33 -20.04 12.80
C ASN A 310 0.92 -19.66 11.98
N CYS A 311 1.46 -18.46 12.13
CA CYS A 311 2.69 -18.05 11.45
C CYS A 311 3.92 -18.77 11.99
N HIS A 312 5.01 -18.73 11.24
CA HIS A 312 6.28 -19.34 11.65
C HIS A 312 6.70 -18.93 13.07
N THR A 313 6.57 -17.64 13.43
CA THR A 313 6.95 -17.12 14.74
C THR A 313 6.10 -17.73 15.85
N CYS A 314 4.77 -17.70 15.72
CA CYS A 314 3.86 -18.20 16.77
C CYS A 314 3.93 -19.72 16.97
N ARG A 315 4.22 -20.48 15.91
CA ARG A 315 4.35 -21.95 16.01
C ARG A 315 5.62 -22.39 16.73
N ASN A 316 6.67 -21.57 16.72
CA ASN A 316 8.01 -22.05 17.11
C ASN A 316 8.63 -21.28 18.28
N PHE A 317 8.14 -20.08 18.60
CA PHE A 317 8.81 -19.19 19.56
C PHE A 317 7.85 -18.57 20.56
N SER A 318 8.33 -18.45 21.82
CA SER A 318 7.59 -17.81 22.89
C SER A 318 7.80 -16.28 22.94
N LYS A 319 6.90 -15.58 23.65
CA LYS A 319 7.07 -14.15 23.94
C LYS A 319 8.37 -13.88 24.72
N GLY A 320 8.70 -14.74 25.69
CA GLY A 320 9.94 -14.60 26.47
C GLY A 320 11.19 -14.65 25.60
N TYR A 321 11.25 -15.62 24.69
CA TYR A 321 12.37 -15.71 23.75
C TYR A 321 12.45 -14.49 22.80
N LEU A 322 11.33 -14.08 22.23
CA LEU A 322 11.32 -12.93 21.34
C LEU A 322 11.72 -11.63 22.07
N ARG A 323 11.21 -11.45 23.33
CA ARG A 323 11.64 -10.32 24.18
C ARG A 323 13.16 -10.35 24.44
N HIS A 324 13.72 -11.53 24.76
CA HIS A 324 15.16 -11.70 24.92
C HIS A 324 15.91 -11.23 23.69
N LEU A 325 15.52 -11.66 22.49
CA LEU A 325 16.15 -11.25 21.23
C LEU A 325 16.13 -9.72 21.03
N PHE A 326 15.00 -9.06 21.34
CA PHE A 326 14.91 -7.59 21.28
C PHE A 326 15.84 -6.92 22.29
N LYS A 327 15.94 -7.44 23.52
CA LYS A 327 16.84 -6.92 24.56
C LYS A 327 18.32 -7.12 24.23
N ALA A 328 18.64 -8.22 23.54
CA ALA A 328 19.97 -8.54 23.07
C ALA A 328 20.34 -7.82 21.76
N ASN A 329 19.39 -7.06 21.14
CA ASN A 329 19.54 -6.44 19.81
C ASN A 329 19.89 -7.44 18.69
N GLU A 330 19.40 -8.67 18.80
CA GLU A 330 19.57 -9.68 17.76
C GLU A 330 18.72 -9.36 16.52
N ILE A 331 19.31 -9.47 15.32
CA ILE A 331 18.61 -9.22 14.05
C ILE A 331 17.41 -10.15 13.87
N LEU A 332 17.50 -11.37 14.40
CA LEU A 332 16.41 -12.35 14.35
C LEU A 332 15.13 -11.84 15.00
N ALA A 333 15.22 -10.97 16.02
CA ALA A 333 14.05 -10.33 16.64
C ALA A 333 13.17 -9.61 15.62
N MET A 334 13.82 -8.80 14.77
CA MET A 334 13.10 -8.02 13.75
C MET A 334 12.45 -8.93 12.72
N ARG A 335 13.17 -9.97 12.25
CA ARG A 335 12.64 -10.92 11.26
C ARG A 335 11.40 -11.64 11.79
N LEU A 336 11.48 -12.24 12.97
CA LEU A 336 10.37 -12.98 13.58
C LEU A 336 9.15 -12.07 13.85
N ALA A 337 9.39 -10.86 14.35
CA ALA A 337 8.35 -9.87 14.59
C ALA A 337 7.66 -9.42 13.29
N VAL A 338 8.42 -9.18 12.22
CA VAL A 338 7.87 -8.77 10.91
C VAL A 338 7.08 -9.89 10.27
N ILE A 339 7.56 -11.15 10.31
CA ILE A 339 6.81 -12.33 9.86
C ILE A 339 5.45 -12.36 10.55
N HIS A 340 5.41 -12.20 11.88
CA HIS A 340 4.16 -12.23 12.64
C HIS A 340 3.21 -11.11 12.23
N ASN A 341 3.66 -9.85 12.24
CA ASN A 341 2.79 -8.71 11.93
C ASN A 341 2.24 -8.77 10.50
N LEU A 342 3.04 -9.15 9.51
CA LEU A 342 2.57 -9.25 8.13
C LEU A 342 1.63 -10.45 7.94
N SER A 343 1.90 -11.59 8.60
CA SER A 343 0.95 -12.72 8.65
C SER A 343 -0.40 -12.29 9.23
N PHE A 344 -0.38 -11.49 10.32
CA PHE A 344 -1.59 -10.97 10.94
C PHE A 344 -2.40 -10.10 9.96
N TYR A 345 -1.76 -9.19 9.22
CA TYR A 345 -2.45 -8.32 8.26
C TYR A 345 -3.01 -9.08 7.06
N ASN A 346 -2.26 -10.04 6.53
CA ASN A 346 -2.74 -10.89 5.44
C ASN A 346 -3.92 -11.77 5.89
N LYS A 347 -3.85 -12.30 7.14
CA LYS A 347 -4.94 -13.08 7.73
C LYS A 347 -6.17 -12.21 8.01
N LEU A 348 -6.01 -11.00 8.49
CA LEU A 348 -7.11 -10.04 8.67
C LEU A 348 -7.85 -9.80 7.35
N ALA A 349 -7.11 -9.58 6.26
CA ALA A 349 -7.73 -9.43 4.94
C ALA A 349 -8.46 -10.70 4.47
N GLU A 350 -7.92 -11.88 4.77
CA GLU A 350 -8.58 -13.17 4.53
C GLU A 350 -9.86 -13.30 5.35
N ASP A 351 -9.82 -13.03 6.65
CA ASP A 351 -10.98 -13.10 7.55
C ASP A 351 -12.10 -12.14 7.13
N ILE A 352 -11.73 -10.95 6.65
CA ILE A 352 -12.69 -9.99 6.08
C ILE A 352 -13.35 -10.58 4.82
N ARG A 353 -12.59 -11.22 3.91
CA ARG A 353 -13.15 -11.87 2.73
C ARG A 353 -14.09 -13.00 3.13
N ASP A 354 -13.71 -13.84 4.09
CA ASP A 354 -14.53 -14.92 4.61
C ASP A 354 -15.83 -14.41 5.23
N ALA A 355 -15.77 -13.30 5.98
CA ALA A 355 -16.94 -12.64 6.55
C ALA A 355 -17.89 -12.12 5.46
N LEU A 356 -17.35 -11.50 4.41
CA LEU A 356 -18.12 -11.05 3.25
C LEU A 356 -18.73 -12.23 2.48
N ASP A 357 -17.96 -13.28 2.22
CA ASP A 357 -18.44 -14.48 1.49
C ASP A 357 -19.57 -15.19 2.25
N ASN A 358 -19.58 -15.13 3.59
CA ASN A 358 -20.60 -15.76 4.44
C ASN A 358 -21.70 -14.79 4.93
N GLY A 359 -21.58 -13.46 4.66
CA GLY A 359 -22.63 -12.47 4.94
C GLY A 359 -22.76 -12.07 6.41
N TYR A 360 -21.63 -12.05 7.15
CA TYR A 360 -21.56 -11.59 8.55
C TYR A 360 -20.52 -10.49 8.76
N PHE A 361 -20.14 -9.74 7.70
CA PHE A 361 -19.07 -8.75 7.79
C PHE A 361 -19.40 -7.62 8.78
N GLU A 362 -20.65 -7.18 8.88
CA GLU A 362 -21.04 -6.16 9.86
C GLU A 362 -20.86 -6.64 11.32
N GLU A 363 -21.17 -7.91 11.60
CA GLU A 363 -20.91 -8.52 12.91
C GLU A 363 -19.39 -8.61 13.17
N PHE A 364 -18.63 -9.07 12.17
CA PHE A 364 -17.16 -9.11 12.23
C PHE A 364 -16.57 -7.72 12.53
N ARG A 365 -17.04 -6.68 11.85
CA ARG A 365 -16.62 -5.30 12.04
C ARG A 365 -16.83 -4.84 13.48
N ARG A 366 -18.06 -4.93 13.98
CA ARG A 366 -18.41 -4.50 15.35
C ARG A 366 -17.60 -5.21 16.42
N LYS A 367 -17.38 -6.51 16.24
CA LYS A 367 -16.61 -7.31 17.19
C LYS A 367 -15.13 -6.93 17.23
N ASN A 368 -14.53 -6.63 16.10
CA ASN A 368 -13.07 -6.56 15.98
C ASN A 368 -12.50 -5.14 16.09
N ILE A 369 -13.24 -4.07 15.80
CA ILE A 369 -12.72 -2.70 15.80
C ILE A 369 -12.09 -2.34 17.16
N ASP A 370 -12.82 -2.52 18.25
CA ASP A 370 -12.36 -2.15 19.58
C ASP A 370 -11.23 -3.08 20.07
N ILE A 371 -11.37 -4.38 19.81
CA ILE A 371 -10.40 -5.39 20.22
C ILE A 371 -9.04 -5.10 19.57
N LEU A 372 -9.02 -4.91 18.24
CA LEU A 372 -7.78 -4.74 17.48
C LEU A 372 -7.16 -3.33 17.63
N SER A 373 -7.87 -2.39 18.24
CA SER A 373 -7.39 -1.04 18.52
C SER A 373 -6.76 -0.89 19.92
N ARG A 374 -7.12 -1.76 20.88
CA ARG A 374 -6.67 -1.64 22.25
C ARG A 374 -5.22 -2.09 22.45
N ARG A 375 -4.51 -1.43 23.33
CA ARG A 375 -3.21 -1.90 23.84
C ARG A 375 -3.42 -2.75 25.09
N ILE A 376 -2.71 -3.89 25.17
CA ILE A 376 -2.79 -4.87 26.25
C ILE A 376 -1.42 -5.19 26.85
#